data_abb04054b184efcbdc4273f1a3d4186b
#
_entry.id   abb04054b184efcbdc4273f1a3d4186b
#
_cell.length_a   1.000
_cell.length_b   1.000
_cell.length_c   1.000
_cell.angle_alpha   90.00
_cell.angle_beta   90.00
_cell.angle_gamma   90.00
#
_symmetry.space_group_name_H-M   'P 1'
#
loop_
_entity.id
_entity.type
_entity.pdbx_description
1 polymer ?
#
loop_
_entity_poly.entity_id
_entity_poly.type
_entity_poly.pdbx_seq_one_letter_code
_entity_poly.pdbx_strand_id
1 'polypeptide(L)'
;MNIEAGISFFPKDGIFEQLISTGTFELIKNNELKRLLLEMFNHQKDRNYATSQEIDQWNINSRGELLEKFRIRFSYNSFDGEFYGSRTLNTFNFNTDYYLSDDFYGLLSQAQYYSNMYMRLLNDIKISYDTAKSLSIEELKKS
;
A
#
# COMPACT_ATOMS: atom_id res chain seq x y z
N MET A 1 0.72 16.50 -0.16
CA MET A 1 1.27 15.15 0.02
C MET A 1 1.24 14.83 1.51
N ASN A 2 0.41 13.87 1.92
CA ASN A 2 0.34 13.46 3.33
C ASN A 2 1.50 12.50 3.61
N ILE A 3 2.58 13.01 4.18
CA ILE A 3 3.80 12.24 4.48
C ILE A 3 3.60 11.30 5.70
N GLU A 4 2.42 11.29 6.31
CA GLU A 4 2.24 10.71 7.66
C GLU A 4 1.59 9.33 7.71
N ALA A 5 1.08 8.81 6.63
CA ALA A 5 0.43 7.51 6.63
C ALA A 5 1.22 6.53 5.77
N GLY A 6 1.73 5.49 6.38
CA GLY A 6 2.00 4.27 5.65
C GLY A 6 0.68 3.81 5.03
N ILE A 7 0.53 3.96 3.72
CA ILE A 7 -0.66 3.48 3.01
C ILE A 7 -0.33 2.06 2.55
N SER A 8 -0.31 1.13 3.49
CA SER A 8 -0.11 -0.27 3.16
C SER A 8 -1.46 -0.93 2.86
N PHE A 9 -1.54 -1.61 1.73
CA PHE A 9 -2.66 -2.48 1.42
C PHE A 9 -2.47 -3.83 2.13
N PHE A 10 -3.46 -4.24 2.92
CA PHE A 10 -3.46 -5.54 3.60
C PHE A 10 -4.55 -6.42 2.99
N PRO A 11 -4.19 -7.44 2.19
CA PRO A 11 -5.14 -8.42 1.68
C PRO A 11 -5.83 -9.15 2.84
N LYS A 12 -7.16 -9.33 2.75
CA LYS A 12 -7.89 -10.20 3.68
C LYS A 12 -7.76 -11.64 3.20
N ASP A 13 -7.00 -12.44 3.92
CA ASP A 13 -6.66 -13.83 3.56
C ASP A 13 -7.46 -14.89 4.33
N GLY A 14 -8.24 -14.52 5.33
CA GLY A 14 -8.94 -15.47 6.20
C GLY A 14 -9.84 -16.48 5.46
N ILE A 15 -10.49 -16.06 4.35
CA ILE A 15 -11.29 -16.99 3.53
C ILE A 15 -10.36 -17.97 2.81
N PHE A 16 -9.25 -17.51 2.27
CA PHE A 16 -8.28 -18.39 1.59
C PHE A 16 -7.66 -19.40 2.56
N GLU A 17 -7.26 -18.94 3.75
CA GLU A 17 -6.75 -19.82 4.83
C GLU A 17 -7.81 -20.86 5.25
N GLN A 18 -9.07 -20.48 5.33
CA GLN A 18 -10.17 -21.40 5.61
C GLN A 18 -10.33 -22.44 4.51
N LEU A 19 -10.28 -22.04 3.22
CA LEU A 19 -10.34 -22.98 2.09
C LEU A 19 -9.21 -24.02 2.16
N ILE A 20 -8.00 -23.58 2.50
CA ILE A 20 -6.84 -24.49 2.64
C ILE A 20 -7.02 -25.42 3.84
N SER A 21 -7.33 -24.87 5.02
CA SER A 21 -7.41 -25.66 6.27
C SER A 21 -8.53 -26.70 6.28
N THR A 22 -9.64 -26.43 5.57
CA THR A 22 -10.76 -27.35 5.44
C THR A 22 -10.61 -28.35 4.29
N GLY A 23 -9.59 -28.22 3.44
CA GLY A 23 -9.39 -29.02 2.25
C GLY A 23 -10.37 -28.68 1.10
N THR A 24 -11.26 -27.69 1.28
CA THR A 24 -12.24 -27.30 0.25
C THR A 24 -11.58 -26.63 -0.95
N PHE A 25 -10.36 -26.16 -0.84
CA PHE A 25 -9.56 -25.65 -1.94
C PHE A 25 -9.40 -26.70 -3.06
N GLU A 26 -9.32 -28.00 -2.71
CA GLU A 26 -9.19 -29.09 -3.67
C GLU A 26 -10.46 -29.33 -4.49
N LEU A 27 -11.61 -28.86 -4.03
CA LEU A 27 -12.89 -28.95 -4.75
C LEU A 27 -13.00 -28.00 -5.93
N ILE A 28 -12.15 -26.96 -5.99
CA ILE A 28 -12.09 -26.05 -7.14
C ILE A 28 -11.61 -26.85 -8.36
N LYS A 29 -12.40 -26.89 -9.42
CA LYS A 29 -12.08 -27.65 -10.64
C LYS A 29 -11.23 -26.86 -11.62
N ASN A 30 -11.33 -25.52 -11.58
CA ASN A 30 -10.58 -24.64 -12.46
C ASN A 30 -9.11 -24.50 -11.98
N ASN A 31 -8.19 -25.14 -12.70
CA ASN A 31 -6.77 -25.14 -12.37
C ASN A 31 -6.14 -23.73 -12.48
N GLU A 32 -6.63 -22.89 -13.37
CA GLU A 32 -6.15 -21.51 -13.49
C GLU A 32 -6.54 -20.68 -12.25
N LEU A 33 -7.77 -20.84 -11.76
CA LEU A 33 -8.22 -20.24 -10.52
C LEU A 33 -7.39 -20.71 -9.33
N LYS A 34 -7.15 -22.03 -9.20
CA LYS A 34 -6.27 -22.57 -8.14
C LYS A 34 -4.89 -21.92 -8.18
N ARG A 35 -4.24 -21.93 -9.34
CA ARG A 35 -2.90 -21.33 -9.51
C ARG A 35 -2.89 -19.84 -9.18
N LEU A 36 -3.90 -19.09 -9.63
CA LEU A 36 -4.01 -17.66 -9.38
C LEU A 36 -4.20 -17.36 -7.88
N LEU A 37 -5.07 -18.09 -7.19
CA LEU A 37 -5.27 -17.93 -5.75
C LEU A 37 -3.98 -18.20 -4.96
N LEU A 38 -3.22 -19.25 -5.31
CA LEU A 38 -1.93 -19.52 -4.69
C LEU A 38 -0.92 -18.38 -4.96
N GLU A 39 -0.86 -17.86 -6.18
CA GLU A 39 -0.01 -16.73 -6.53
C GLU A 39 -0.38 -15.48 -5.72
N MET A 40 -1.68 -15.16 -5.61
CA MET A 40 -2.16 -13.99 -4.90
C MET A 40 -1.82 -14.02 -3.41
N PHE A 41 -2.10 -15.16 -2.76
CA PHE A 41 -2.03 -15.23 -1.29
C PHE A 41 -0.67 -15.71 -0.75
N ASN A 42 0.18 -16.31 -1.57
CA ASN A 42 1.53 -16.69 -1.17
C ASN A 42 2.58 -15.68 -1.68
N HIS A 43 2.57 -15.33 -2.98
CA HIS A 43 3.63 -14.52 -3.57
C HIS A 43 3.31 -13.03 -3.63
N GLN A 44 2.13 -12.66 -4.13
CA GLN A 44 1.77 -11.24 -4.24
C GLN A 44 1.58 -10.60 -2.86
N LYS A 45 0.99 -11.31 -1.91
CA LYS A 45 0.86 -10.87 -0.52
C LYS A 45 2.21 -10.59 0.11
N ASP A 46 3.16 -11.53 0.00
CA ASP A 46 4.49 -11.39 0.58
C ASP A 46 5.29 -10.26 -0.08
N ARG A 47 5.20 -10.15 -1.40
CA ARG A 47 5.81 -9.04 -2.14
C ARG A 47 5.24 -7.69 -1.72
N ASN A 48 3.91 -7.61 -1.57
CA ASN A 48 3.24 -6.40 -1.11
C ASN A 48 3.71 -6.01 0.30
N TYR A 49 3.79 -6.99 1.20
CA TYR A 49 4.28 -6.76 2.56
C TYR A 49 5.72 -6.25 2.56
N ALA A 50 6.64 -6.92 1.86
CA ALA A 50 8.03 -6.52 1.78
C ALA A 50 8.20 -5.10 1.20
N THR A 51 7.50 -4.80 0.09
CA THR A 51 7.52 -3.48 -0.54
C THR A 51 6.96 -2.39 0.39
N SER A 52 5.87 -2.68 1.10
CA SER A 52 5.29 -1.75 2.07
C SER A 52 6.26 -1.43 3.20
N GLN A 53 6.96 -2.44 3.74
CA GLN A 53 7.96 -2.25 4.79
C GLN A 53 9.12 -1.38 4.32
N GLU A 54 9.60 -1.57 3.09
CA GLU A 54 10.67 -0.75 2.52
C GLU A 54 10.24 0.71 2.38
N ILE A 55 9.04 0.95 1.89
CA ILE A 55 8.48 2.30 1.75
C ILE A 55 8.26 2.96 3.11
N ASP A 56 7.72 2.23 4.08
CA ASP A 56 7.50 2.73 5.43
C ASP A 56 8.84 3.10 6.11
N GLN A 57 9.87 2.27 5.95
CA GLN A 57 11.20 2.55 6.49
C GLN A 57 11.83 3.78 5.83
N TRP A 58 11.72 3.89 4.50
CA TRP A 58 12.16 5.09 3.80
C TRP A 58 11.42 6.35 4.27
N ASN A 59 10.10 6.27 4.44
CA ASN A 59 9.27 7.37 4.92
C ASN A 59 9.66 7.81 6.34
N ILE A 60 9.92 6.85 7.25
CA ILE A 60 10.37 7.13 8.62
C ILE A 60 11.72 7.84 8.59
N ASN A 61 12.68 7.35 7.81
CA ASN A 61 14.01 7.92 7.72
C ASN A 61 13.99 9.34 7.13
N SER A 62 13.23 9.54 6.05
CA SER A 62 13.12 10.84 5.37
C SER A 62 12.37 11.90 6.20
N ARG A 63 11.46 11.47 7.08
CA ARG A 63 10.68 12.36 7.95
C ARG A 63 11.56 13.15 8.91
N GLY A 64 12.56 12.51 9.51
CA GLY A 64 13.50 13.16 10.42
C GLY A 64 14.19 14.35 9.74
N GLU A 65 14.74 14.10 8.57
CA GLU A 65 15.44 15.11 7.77
C GLU A 65 14.51 16.26 7.34
N LEU A 66 13.30 15.96 6.91
CA LEU A 66 12.31 16.97 6.53
C LEU A 66 11.88 17.84 7.73
N LEU A 67 11.66 17.25 8.91
CA LEU A 67 11.25 17.98 10.10
C LEU A 67 12.31 18.97 10.60
N GLU A 68 13.58 18.70 10.36
CA GLU A 68 14.67 19.62 10.66
C GLU A 68 14.71 20.84 9.72
N LYS A 69 14.27 20.66 8.47
CA LYS A 69 14.34 21.70 7.41
C LYS A 69 13.05 22.49 7.24
N PHE A 70 11.93 21.95 7.69
CA PHE A 70 10.62 22.59 7.57
C PHE A 70 9.98 22.82 8.94
N ARG A 71 9.69 24.05 9.27
CA ARG A 71 8.94 24.39 10.47
C ARG A 71 7.46 24.49 10.13
N ILE A 72 6.69 23.49 10.54
CA ILE A 72 5.26 23.40 10.26
C ILE A 72 4.50 23.31 11.59
N ARG A 73 3.44 24.13 11.73
CA ARG A 73 2.53 24.06 12.87
C ARG A 73 1.11 23.78 12.38
N PHE A 74 0.51 22.75 12.97
CA PHE A 74 -0.89 22.37 12.73
C PHE A 74 -1.72 22.59 14.00
N SER A 75 -3.01 22.89 13.82
CA SER A 75 -4.07 22.67 14.82
C SER A 75 -4.84 21.41 14.45
N TYR A 76 -5.12 20.58 15.45
CA TYR A 76 -5.99 19.42 15.31
C TYR A 76 -7.41 19.84 15.68
N ASN A 77 -8.35 19.68 14.76
CA ASN A 77 -9.71 20.18 14.91
C ASN A 77 -10.67 19.12 15.44
N SER A 78 -10.54 17.87 15.00
CA SER A 78 -11.43 16.78 15.38
C SER A 78 -10.78 15.42 15.14
N PHE A 79 -11.20 14.43 15.91
CA PHE A 79 -10.90 13.01 15.69
C PHE A 79 -12.10 12.24 15.17
N ASP A 80 -13.20 12.93 14.83
CA ASP A 80 -14.45 12.30 14.44
C ASP A 80 -14.32 11.60 13.07
N GLY A 81 -14.40 10.28 13.09
CA GLY A 81 -14.54 9.43 11.91
C GLY A 81 -13.30 9.15 11.09
N GLU A 82 -12.19 9.84 11.30
CA GLU A 82 -10.94 9.63 10.58
C GLU A 82 -9.81 9.20 11.52
N PHE A 83 -9.05 8.21 11.12
CA PHE A 83 -7.95 7.67 11.94
C PHE A 83 -6.92 8.72 12.37
N TYR A 84 -6.64 9.72 11.53
CA TYR A 84 -5.69 10.79 11.81
C TYR A 84 -6.35 12.14 12.17
N GLY A 85 -7.67 12.20 12.24
CA GLY A 85 -8.41 13.44 12.46
C GLY A 85 -8.24 14.45 11.34
N SER A 86 -8.88 15.61 11.51
CA SER A 86 -8.68 16.75 10.62
C SER A 86 -7.65 17.73 11.18
N ARG A 87 -6.83 18.31 10.31
CA ARG A 87 -5.77 19.25 10.66
C ARG A 87 -5.84 20.53 9.83
N THR A 88 -5.61 21.65 10.47
CA THR A 88 -5.46 22.94 9.79
C THR A 88 -4.02 23.39 9.88
N LEU A 89 -3.42 23.70 8.74
CA LEU A 89 -2.10 24.29 8.67
C LEU A 89 -2.17 25.75 9.16
N ASN A 90 -1.51 26.06 10.29
CA ASN A 90 -1.52 27.41 10.86
C ASN A 90 -0.36 28.26 10.33
N THR A 91 0.85 27.74 10.46
CA THR A 91 2.05 28.44 10.02
C THR A 91 3.04 27.45 9.44
N PHE A 92 3.82 27.92 8.47
CA PHE A 92 4.94 27.18 7.95
C PHE A 92 6.11 28.14 7.68
N ASN A 93 7.32 27.61 7.73
CA ASN A 93 8.52 28.28 7.29
C ASN A 93 9.40 27.27 6.56
N PHE A 94 9.82 27.61 5.35
CA PHE A 94 10.68 26.78 4.52
C PHE A 94 12.12 27.28 4.59
N ASN A 95 13.05 26.36 4.73
CA ASN A 95 14.43 26.61 4.39
C ASN A 95 14.56 26.64 2.87
N THR A 96 14.58 27.83 2.28
CA THR A 96 14.60 28.01 0.81
C THR A 96 15.81 27.36 0.17
N ASP A 97 16.98 27.44 0.80
CA ASP A 97 18.22 26.87 0.26
C ASP A 97 18.13 25.35 0.19
N TYR A 98 17.58 24.70 1.22
CA TYR A 98 17.33 23.26 1.19
C TYR A 98 16.29 22.87 0.13
N TYR A 99 15.18 23.62 0.05
CA TYR A 99 14.13 23.35 -0.94
C TYR A 99 14.62 23.40 -2.39
N LEU A 100 15.63 24.23 -2.69
CA LEU A 100 16.24 24.35 -4.01
C LEU A 100 17.49 23.49 -4.17
N SER A 101 17.84 22.67 -3.17
CA SER A 101 19.05 21.84 -3.18
C SER A 101 18.85 20.53 -3.96
N ASP A 102 19.99 19.97 -4.39
CA ASP A 102 20.03 18.64 -4.99
C ASP A 102 19.59 17.55 -4.02
N ASP A 103 19.80 17.72 -2.71
CA ASP A 103 19.36 16.80 -1.66
C ASP A 103 17.83 16.68 -1.66
N PHE A 104 17.12 17.82 -1.68
CA PHE A 104 15.67 17.82 -1.72
C PHE A 104 15.13 17.27 -3.05
N TYR A 105 15.78 17.59 -4.16
CA TYR A 105 15.45 17.01 -5.45
C TYR A 105 15.64 15.49 -5.46
N GLY A 106 16.73 14.99 -4.89
CA GLY A 106 17.00 13.56 -4.71
C GLY A 106 15.92 12.88 -3.88
N LEU A 107 15.49 13.50 -2.77
CA LEU A 107 14.42 13.00 -1.92
C LEU A 107 13.09 12.88 -2.69
N LEU A 108 12.73 13.91 -3.47
CA LEU A 108 11.51 13.88 -4.31
C LEU A 108 11.58 12.81 -5.39
N SER A 109 12.74 12.63 -6.01
CA SER A 109 12.96 11.59 -7.03
C SER A 109 12.80 10.19 -6.45
N GLN A 110 13.30 9.95 -5.24
CA GLN A 110 13.08 8.69 -4.52
C GLN A 110 11.60 8.49 -4.17
N ALA A 111 10.93 9.53 -3.67
CA ALA A 111 9.49 9.49 -3.38
C ALA A 111 8.67 9.12 -4.61
N GLN A 112 8.99 9.69 -5.76
CA GLN A 112 8.36 9.37 -7.03
C GLN A 112 8.63 7.92 -7.46
N TYR A 113 9.87 7.44 -7.32
CA TYR A 113 10.23 6.06 -7.61
C TYR A 113 9.40 5.07 -6.79
N TYR A 114 9.37 5.23 -5.46
CA TYR A 114 8.61 4.37 -4.57
C TYR A 114 7.11 4.44 -4.84
N SER A 115 6.57 5.62 -5.10
CA SER A 115 5.16 5.79 -5.44
C SER A 115 4.80 5.03 -6.72
N ASN A 116 5.61 5.17 -7.77
CA ASN A 116 5.39 4.49 -9.04
C ASN A 116 5.53 2.96 -8.90
N MET A 117 6.52 2.50 -8.17
CA MET A 117 6.74 1.07 -7.90
C MET A 117 5.52 0.47 -7.16
N TYR A 118 5.04 1.13 -6.12
CA TYR A 118 3.92 0.65 -5.33
C TYR A 118 2.60 0.68 -6.10
N MET A 119 2.34 1.75 -6.85
CA MET A 119 1.16 1.84 -7.73
C MET A 119 1.13 0.72 -8.78
N ARG A 120 2.28 0.35 -9.33
CA ARG A 120 2.40 -0.76 -10.27
C ARG A 120 2.05 -2.09 -9.58
N LEU A 121 2.61 -2.33 -8.41
CA LEU A 121 2.32 -3.52 -7.61
C LEU A 121 0.83 -3.63 -7.26
N LEU A 122 0.21 -2.55 -6.80
CA LEU A 122 -1.22 -2.52 -6.48
C LEU A 122 -2.11 -2.76 -7.71
N ASN A 123 -1.69 -2.25 -8.87
CA ASN A 123 -2.41 -2.50 -10.11
C ASN A 123 -2.33 -3.99 -10.52
N ASP A 124 -1.16 -4.62 -10.40
CA ASP A 124 -0.99 -6.05 -10.66
C ASP A 124 -1.85 -6.90 -9.72
N ILE A 125 -1.88 -6.56 -8.44
CA ILE A 125 -2.75 -7.19 -7.44
C ILE A 125 -4.22 -7.02 -7.83
N LYS A 126 -4.64 -5.82 -8.19
CA LYS A 126 -6.02 -5.54 -8.64
C LYS A 126 -6.42 -6.41 -9.83
N ILE A 127 -5.56 -6.52 -10.82
CA ILE A 127 -5.80 -7.37 -12.01
C ILE A 127 -5.99 -8.83 -11.58
N SER A 128 -5.16 -9.32 -10.66
CA SER A 128 -5.29 -10.68 -10.13
C SER A 128 -6.64 -10.91 -9.43
N TYR A 129 -7.08 -9.95 -8.60
CA TYR A 129 -8.39 -10.02 -7.93
C TYR A 129 -9.56 -9.98 -8.92
N ASP A 130 -9.52 -9.12 -9.93
CA ASP A 130 -10.55 -9.03 -10.97
C ASP A 130 -10.63 -10.34 -11.79
N THR A 131 -9.48 -10.94 -12.10
CA THR A 131 -9.38 -12.21 -12.79
C THR A 131 -9.91 -13.36 -11.93
N ALA A 132 -9.49 -13.45 -10.67
CA ALA A 132 -9.96 -14.48 -9.75
C ALA A 132 -11.48 -14.40 -9.54
N LYS A 133 -12.03 -13.20 -9.43
CA LYS A 133 -13.49 -12.98 -9.37
C LYS A 133 -14.20 -13.53 -10.61
N SER A 134 -13.68 -13.24 -11.80
CA SER A 134 -14.27 -13.69 -13.05
C SER A 134 -14.25 -15.22 -13.17
N LEU A 135 -13.10 -15.84 -12.87
CA LEU A 135 -12.94 -17.30 -12.88
C LEU A 135 -13.82 -18.00 -11.83
N SER A 136 -14.01 -17.39 -10.66
CA SER A 136 -14.90 -17.90 -9.61
C SER A 136 -16.36 -17.90 -10.06
N ILE A 137 -16.81 -16.84 -10.74
CA ILE A 137 -18.18 -16.76 -11.28
C ILE A 137 -18.38 -17.84 -12.36
N GLU A 138 -17.39 -18.08 -13.20
CA GLU A 138 -17.46 -19.14 -14.23
C GLU A 138 -17.49 -20.54 -13.61
N GLU A 139 -16.74 -20.77 -12.56
CA GLU A 139 -16.73 -22.05 -11.81
C GLU A 139 -18.11 -22.34 -11.22
N LEU A 140 -18.72 -21.36 -10.59
CA LEU A 140 -20.05 -21.48 -9.98
C LEU A 140 -21.16 -21.78 -11.00
N LYS A 141 -21.03 -21.31 -12.24
CA LYS A 141 -22.00 -21.60 -13.30
C LYS A 141 -21.91 -23.03 -13.84
N LYS A 142 -20.78 -23.70 -13.62
CA LYS A 142 -20.52 -25.07 -14.09
C LYS A 142 -20.78 -26.12 -13.02
N SER A 143 -21.03 -25.67 -11.77
CA SER A 143 -21.35 -26.53 -10.63
C SER A 143 -22.84 -26.76 -10.52
#